data_5fa0aea101342e5b07b8f84a60a03929
#
_entry.id   5fa0aea101342e5b07b8f84a60a03929
#
_cell.length_a   1.000
_cell.length_b   1.000
_cell.length_c   1.000
_cell.angle_alpha   90.00
_cell.angle_beta   90.00
_cell.angle_gamma   90.00
#
_symmetry.space_group_name_H-M   'P 1'
#
loop_
_entity.id
_entity.type
_entity.pdbx_description
1 polymer ?
#
loop_
_entity_poly.entity_id
_entity_poly.type
_entity_poly.pdbx_seq_one_letter_code
_entity_poly.pdbx_strand_id
1 'polypeptide(L)'
;APAKEPIPLSQKIAFGVGMLANQMFPAVLGIFMVILVEGLGMSPLLWSLIFFIPKLIDAITDPLMGYISDHTVSRWGKRRPYVFIGAIISGLSFVMMWQLDPNNSIMHNFYYFLAWSCIFWIGMTIFSVPYVAMGYEMSSDFHERTRLMAVAQWIGQWAWVLAPWLWILLYDPNWFESAAEGARFLSLWVGGICMVLALVPAIFCHSNSGAVGEGVHQDNSSLADTLRDFGRGIVITLSNKPFQKICIATFFIFNAFQTIAAFSWFIIVYYMNGGDTAQAGAWPTLFGSVMSLCTCFLVIPVVNGMAQRY
;
A
#
# COMPACT_ATOMS: atom_id res chain seq x y z
N ALA A 1 13.89 -5.01 -35.48
CA ALA A 1 14.09 -4.35 -34.17
C ALA A 1 15.00 -5.27 -33.33
N PRO A 2 16.06 -4.76 -32.66
CA PRO A 2 16.87 -5.57 -31.79
C PRO A 2 15.99 -6.18 -30.71
N ALA A 3 16.17 -7.49 -30.45
CA ALA A 3 15.48 -8.18 -29.39
C ALA A 3 15.81 -7.46 -28.09
N LYS A 4 14.79 -6.85 -27.46
CA LYS A 4 14.96 -6.16 -26.18
C LYS A 4 15.29 -7.20 -25.13
N GLU A 5 16.40 -7.00 -24.42
CA GLU A 5 16.85 -7.92 -23.39
C GLU A 5 15.78 -8.08 -22.32
N PRO A 6 15.47 -9.33 -21.90
CA PRO A 6 14.51 -9.57 -20.85
C PRO A 6 15.02 -9.00 -19.52
N ILE A 7 14.11 -8.49 -18.69
CA ILE A 7 14.47 -7.98 -17.35
C ILE A 7 15.07 -9.16 -16.54
N PRO A 8 16.27 -9.00 -15.98
CA PRO A 8 16.90 -10.03 -15.15
C PRO A 8 16.02 -10.44 -13.96
N LEU A 9 16.03 -11.71 -13.60
CA LEU A 9 15.21 -12.22 -12.50
C LEU A 9 15.51 -11.52 -11.18
N SER A 10 16.77 -11.15 -10.96
CA SER A 10 17.20 -10.39 -9.77
C SER A 10 16.46 -9.06 -9.65
N GLN A 11 16.27 -8.33 -10.75
CA GLN A 11 15.51 -7.08 -10.75
C GLN A 11 13.99 -7.31 -10.56
N LYS A 12 13.44 -8.41 -11.12
CA LYS A 12 12.04 -8.80 -10.88
C LYS A 12 11.80 -9.11 -9.40
N ILE A 13 12.74 -9.81 -8.77
CA ILE A 13 12.66 -10.11 -7.33
C ILE A 13 12.84 -8.84 -6.50
N ALA A 14 13.82 -7.99 -6.80
CA ALA A 14 14.04 -6.74 -6.07
C ALA A 14 12.81 -5.81 -6.15
N PHE A 15 12.17 -5.74 -7.33
CA PHE A 15 10.92 -5.03 -7.49
C PHE A 15 9.79 -5.71 -6.71
N GLY A 16 9.67 -7.03 -6.74
CA GLY A 16 8.67 -7.79 -5.99
C GLY A 16 8.78 -7.64 -4.47
N VAL A 17 9.99 -7.53 -3.94
CA VAL A 17 10.23 -7.27 -2.51
C VAL A 17 9.65 -5.92 -2.10
N GLY A 18 9.75 -4.90 -2.94
CA GLY A 18 9.06 -3.62 -2.72
C GLY A 18 7.54 -3.77 -2.73
N MET A 19 6.98 -4.64 -3.57
CA MET A 19 5.55 -4.93 -3.59
C MET A 19 5.09 -5.61 -2.30
N LEU A 20 5.93 -6.48 -1.72
CA LEU A 20 5.65 -7.08 -0.41
C LEU A 20 5.48 -6.00 0.67
N ALA A 21 6.40 -5.04 0.74
CA ALA A 21 6.27 -3.92 1.68
C ALA A 21 5.04 -3.04 1.38
N ASN A 22 4.79 -2.73 0.11
CA ASN A 22 3.65 -1.92 -0.33
C ASN A 22 2.29 -2.53 0.07
N GLN A 23 2.19 -3.84 0.11
CA GLN A 23 0.98 -4.54 0.52
C GLN A 23 0.96 -4.89 2.02
N MET A 24 2.11 -5.11 2.65
CA MET A 24 2.18 -5.47 4.07
C MET A 24 1.70 -4.33 4.98
N PHE A 25 2.09 -3.09 4.69
CA PHE A 25 1.65 -1.95 5.49
C PHE A 25 0.12 -1.83 5.60
N PRO A 26 -0.66 -1.78 4.49
CA PRO A 26 -2.11 -1.71 4.60
C PRO A 26 -2.73 -3.01 5.14
N ALA A 27 -2.14 -4.18 4.90
CA ALA A 27 -2.64 -5.44 5.43
C ALA A 27 -2.54 -5.48 6.96
N VAL A 28 -1.38 -5.11 7.53
CA VAL A 28 -1.20 -5.06 8.99
C VAL A 28 -2.00 -3.93 9.62
N LEU A 29 -2.08 -2.77 8.96
CA LEU A 29 -2.90 -1.66 9.41
C LEU A 29 -4.36 -2.10 9.60
N GLY A 30 -4.92 -2.83 8.63
CA GLY A 30 -6.28 -3.34 8.70
C GLY A 30 -6.53 -4.24 9.92
N ILE A 31 -5.53 -5.05 10.31
CA ILE A 31 -5.63 -5.95 11.47
C ILE A 31 -5.51 -5.17 12.78
N PHE A 32 -4.50 -4.30 12.88
CA PHE A 32 -4.24 -3.54 14.11
C PHE A 32 -5.31 -2.50 14.43
N MET A 33 -6.04 -2.02 13.41
CA MET A 33 -7.08 -1.00 13.61
C MET A 33 -8.21 -1.42 14.55
N VAL A 34 -8.47 -2.73 14.70
CA VAL A 34 -9.48 -3.24 15.63
C VAL A 34 -9.11 -2.91 17.09
N ILE A 35 -7.82 -2.80 17.41
CA ILE A 35 -7.31 -2.45 18.75
C ILE A 35 -7.76 -1.05 19.18
N LEU A 36 -7.93 -0.13 18.25
CA LEU A 36 -8.38 1.24 18.57
C LEU A 36 -9.78 1.23 19.20
N VAL A 37 -10.64 0.33 18.74
CA VAL A 37 -12.01 0.19 19.29
C VAL A 37 -12.02 -0.71 20.52
N GLU A 38 -11.47 -1.91 20.42
CA GLU A 38 -11.54 -2.91 21.50
C GLU A 38 -10.51 -2.68 22.60
N GLY A 39 -9.28 -2.30 22.23
CA GLY A 39 -8.20 -2.11 23.20
C GLY A 39 -8.17 -0.73 23.86
N LEU A 40 -8.56 0.31 23.13
CA LEU A 40 -8.52 1.71 23.61
C LEU A 40 -9.90 2.32 23.81
N GLY A 41 -10.99 1.60 23.53
CA GLY A 41 -12.36 2.05 23.75
C GLY A 41 -12.79 3.24 22.87
N MET A 42 -12.18 3.42 21.69
CA MET A 42 -12.59 4.48 20.78
C MET A 42 -13.98 4.23 20.21
N SER A 43 -14.81 5.28 20.13
CA SER A 43 -16.12 5.16 19.53
C SER A 43 -16.02 4.86 18.02
N PRO A 44 -17.02 4.15 17.42
CA PRO A 44 -17.04 3.89 15.98
C PRO A 44 -16.97 5.15 15.12
N LEU A 45 -17.44 6.29 15.62
CA LEU A 45 -17.35 7.57 14.93
C LEU A 45 -15.88 8.04 14.82
N LEU A 46 -15.14 8.01 15.93
CA LEU A 46 -13.71 8.38 15.94
C LEU A 46 -12.91 7.45 15.03
N TRP A 47 -13.21 6.15 15.09
CA TRP A 47 -12.61 5.15 14.22
C TRP A 47 -12.87 5.44 12.73
N SER A 48 -14.11 5.81 12.37
CA SER A 48 -14.45 6.19 11.00
C SER A 48 -13.67 7.43 10.52
N LEU A 49 -13.48 8.42 11.38
CA LEU A 49 -12.69 9.63 11.06
C LEU A 49 -11.21 9.31 10.82
N ILE A 50 -10.64 8.38 11.58
CA ILE A 50 -9.26 7.91 11.41
C ILE A 50 -9.06 7.26 10.02
N PHE A 51 -10.07 6.59 9.49
CA PHE A 51 -10.02 6.04 8.13
C PHE A 51 -10.28 7.10 7.06
N PHE A 52 -11.25 7.95 7.29
CA PHE A 52 -11.76 8.88 6.28
C PHE A 52 -10.81 10.03 5.98
N ILE A 53 -10.28 10.68 7.03
CA ILE A 53 -9.45 11.88 6.87
C ILE A 53 -8.15 11.60 6.08
N PRO A 54 -7.36 10.57 6.40
CA PRO A 54 -6.16 10.25 5.61
C PRO A 54 -6.49 9.88 4.17
N LYS A 55 -7.63 9.23 3.91
CA LYS A 55 -8.04 8.88 2.55
C LYS A 55 -8.44 10.08 1.69
N LEU A 56 -8.97 11.15 2.29
CA LEU A 56 -9.16 12.42 1.59
C LEU A 56 -7.83 13.06 1.20
N ILE A 57 -6.83 12.99 2.08
CA ILE A 57 -5.48 13.49 1.79
C ILE A 57 -4.87 12.68 0.64
N ASP A 58 -4.96 11.34 0.71
CA ASP A 58 -4.48 10.38 -0.28
C ASP A 58 -5.03 10.70 -1.69
N ALA A 59 -6.34 10.96 -1.77
CA ALA A 59 -7.00 11.29 -3.04
C ALA A 59 -6.42 12.56 -3.73
N ILE A 60 -5.84 13.48 -2.98
CA ILE A 60 -5.20 14.69 -3.49
C ILE A 60 -3.71 14.45 -3.73
N THR A 61 -3.06 13.77 -2.81
CA THR A 61 -1.60 13.59 -2.84
C THR A 61 -1.15 12.57 -3.90
N ASP A 62 -1.95 11.55 -4.23
CA ASP A 62 -1.62 10.54 -5.23
C ASP A 62 -1.42 11.14 -6.63
N PRO A 63 -2.38 11.91 -7.20
CA PRO A 63 -2.18 12.55 -8.49
C PRO A 63 -1.04 13.58 -8.48
N LEU A 64 -0.91 14.31 -7.36
CA LEU A 64 0.15 15.30 -7.20
C LEU A 64 1.53 14.64 -7.19
N MET A 65 1.68 13.53 -6.49
CA MET A 65 2.94 12.77 -6.44
C MET A 65 3.29 12.14 -7.78
N GLY A 66 2.28 11.66 -8.52
CA GLY A 66 2.45 11.22 -9.91
C GLY A 66 3.05 12.32 -10.77
N TYR A 67 2.42 13.48 -10.75
CA TYR A 67 2.90 14.65 -11.50
C TYR A 67 4.33 15.07 -11.11
N ILE A 68 4.60 15.20 -9.80
CA ILE A 68 5.92 15.59 -9.28
C ILE A 68 6.99 14.59 -9.73
N SER A 69 6.73 13.29 -9.56
CA SER A 69 7.71 12.26 -9.89
C SER A 69 7.98 12.15 -11.40
N ASP A 70 7.01 12.50 -12.24
CA ASP A 70 7.16 12.49 -13.70
C ASP A 70 8.06 13.63 -14.20
N HIS A 71 8.03 14.79 -13.55
CA HIS A 71 8.78 15.99 -13.94
C HIS A 71 10.13 16.13 -13.20
N THR A 72 10.46 15.19 -12.32
CA THR A 72 11.72 15.25 -11.56
C THR A 72 12.91 14.76 -12.38
N VAL A 73 13.99 15.55 -12.37
CA VAL A 73 15.29 15.18 -12.94
C VAL A 73 16.26 14.91 -11.78
N SER A 74 16.77 13.68 -11.67
CA SER A 74 17.71 13.31 -10.62
C SER A 74 18.80 12.38 -11.16
N ARG A 75 20.00 12.44 -10.54
CA ARG A 75 21.12 11.52 -10.84
C ARG A 75 20.79 10.05 -10.54
N TRP A 76 19.84 9.81 -9.66
CA TRP A 76 19.36 8.46 -9.32
C TRP A 76 18.20 7.98 -10.19
N GLY A 77 17.82 8.75 -11.24
CA GLY A 77 16.59 8.58 -11.98
C GLY A 77 15.44 9.38 -11.36
N LYS A 78 14.35 9.54 -12.09
CA LYS A 78 13.25 10.43 -11.67
C LYS A 78 12.42 9.90 -10.51
N ARG A 79 12.32 8.57 -10.30
CA ARG A 79 11.40 7.95 -9.33
C ARG A 79 12.09 7.41 -8.07
N ARG A 80 13.33 6.91 -8.19
CA ARG A 80 14.06 6.26 -7.09
C ARG A 80 14.23 7.11 -5.83
N PRO A 81 14.50 8.43 -5.90
CA PRO A 81 14.60 9.28 -4.70
C PRO A 81 13.31 9.29 -3.88
N TYR A 82 12.17 9.34 -4.55
CA TYR A 82 10.86 9.33 -3.88
C TYR A 82 10.55 7.98 -3.25
N VAL A 83 10.83 6.88 -3.94
CA VAL A 83 10.70 5.53 -3.38
C VAL A 83 11.56 5.40 -2.11
N PHE A 84 12.79 5.92 -2.13
CA PHE A 84 13.69 5.89 -0.98
C PHE A 84 13.16 6.72 0.19
N ILE A 85 12.79 7.97 -0.04
CA ILE A 85 12.29 8.89 0.99
C ILE A 85 10.94 8.40 1.54
N GLY A 86 10.03 8.00 0.65
CA GLY A 86 8.73 7.48 1.02
C GLY A 86 8.80 6.21 1.87
N ALA A 87 9.74 5.30 1.57
CA ALA A 87 9.99 4.09 2.36
C ALA A 87 10.38 4.43 3.82
N ILE A 88 11.25 5.42 4.01
CA ILE A 88 11.66 5.86 5.36
C ILE A 88 10.50 6.52 6.09
N ILE A 89 9.80 7.46 5.44
CA ILE A 89 8.68 8.17 6.07
C ILE A 89 7.58 7.19 6.46
N SER A 90 7.17 6.29 5.55
CA SER A 90 6.11 5.32 5.84
C SER A 90 6.51 4.33 6.93
N GLY A 91 7.75 3.82 6.92
CA GLY A 91 8.23 2.91 7.95
C GLY A 91 8.28 3.55 9.35
N LEU A 92 8.87 4.73 9.45
CA LEU A 92 8.95 5.45 10.73
C LEU A 92 7.57 5.89 11.25
N SER A 93 6.74 6.46 10.38
CA SER A 93 5.41 6.90 10.78
C SER A 93 4.50 5.72 11.15
N PHE A 94 4.65 4.56 10.49
CA PHE A 94 3.95 3.34 10.89
C PHE A 94 4.32 2.93 12.32
N VAL A 95 5.59 2.92 12.67
CA VAL A 95 6.05 2.62 14.04
C VAL A 95 5.48 3.62 15.04
N MET A 96 5.64 4.91 14.75
CA MET A 96 5.21 5.97 15.66
C MET A 96 3.69 5.98 15.87
N MET A 97 2.91 5.66 14.86
CA MET A 97 1.46 5.61 14.92
C MET A 97 0.94 4.64 15.99
N TRP A 98 1.65 3.53 16.23
CA TRP A 98 1.26 2.50 17.19
C TRP A 98 1.86 2.66 18.59
N GLN A 99 2.61 3.74 18.85
CA GLN A 99 3.14 4.04 20.20
C GLN A 99 2.07 4.71 21.09
N LEU A 100 0.88 4.12 21.10
CA LEU A 100 -0.26 4.58 21.89
C LEU A 100 -0.13 4.14 23.36
N ASP A 101 -0.55 4.99 24.29
CA ASP A 101 -0.59 4.64 25.72
C ASP A 101 -2.05 4.52 26.19
N PRO A 102 -2.48 3.34 26.66
CA PRO A 102 -3.83 3.15 27.19
C PRO A 102 -4.18 4.06 28.37
N ASN A 103 -3.17 4.58 29.10
CA ASN A 103 -3.38 5.49 30.23
C ASN A 103 -3.73 6.93 29.79
N ASN A 104 -3.49 7.26 28.53
CA ASN A 104 -3.87 8.57 27.99
C ASN A 104 -5.39 8.64 27.73
N SER A 105 -5.92 9.87 27.69
CA SER A 105 -7.31 10.07 27.31
C SER A 105 -7.57 9.55 25.88
N ILE A 106 -8.78 9.05 25.63
CA ILE A 106 -9.21 8.55 24.31
C ILE A 106 -8.97 9.62 23.23
N MET A 107 -9.25 10.89 23.55
CA MET A 107 -9.11 12.00 22.63
C MET A 107 -7.63 12.30 22.31
N HIS A 108 -6.74 12.17 23.30
CA HIS A 108 -5.30 12.29 23.07
C HIS A 108 -4.80 11.21 22.10
N ASN A 109 -5.14 9.96 22.35
CA ASN A 109 -4.78 8.83 21.50
C ASN A 109 -5.37 8.97 20.09
N PHE A 110 -6.60 9.50 19.97
CA PHE A 110 -7.23 9.78 18.69
C PHE A 110 -6.44 10.81 17.86
N TYR A 111 -6.12 11.98 18.43
CA TYR A 111 -5.36 13.00 17.69
C TYR A 111 -3.93 12.55 17.38
N TYR A 112 -3.29 11.86 18.31
CA TYR A 112 -1.97 11.30 18.10
C TYR A 112 -1.96 10.31 16.92
N PHE A 113 -2.87 9.33 16.95
CA PHE A 113 -2.99 8.35 15.87
C PHE A 113 -3.36 9.01 14.53
N LEU A 114 -4.30 9.92 14.53
CA LEU A 114 -4.74 10.64 13.33
C LEU A 114 -3.58 11.41 12.69
N ALA A 115 -2.81 12.14 13.49
CA ALA A 115 -1.66 12.90 12.99
C ALA A 115 -0.62 11.97 12.33
N TRP A 116 -0.22 10.90 13.02
CA TRP A 116 0.75 9.96 12.47
C TRP A 116 0.20 9.15 11.29
N SER A 117 -1.09 8.85 11.28
CA SER A 117 -1.72 8.18 10.16
C SER A 117 -1.75 9.06 8.90
N CYS A 118 -1.98 10.36 9.04
CA CYS A 118 -1.84 11.29 7.90
C CYS A 118 -0.42 11.32 7.35
N ILE A 119 0.60 11.37 8.23
CA ILE A 119 2.01 11.32 7.81
C ILE A 119 2.33 9.99 7.14
N PHE A 120 1.82 8.88 7.68
CA PHE A 120 1.99 7.55 7.11
C PHE A 120 1.42 7.45 5.69
N TRP A 121 0.19 7.91 5.46
CA TRP A 121 -0.42 7.85 4.13
C TRP A 121 0.27 8.77 3.13
N ILE A 122 0.72 9.97 3.54
CA ILE A 122 1.58 10.81 2.70
C ILE A 122 2.89 10.09 2.36
N GLY A 123 3.53 9.43 3.34
CA GLY A 123 4.72 8.60 3.11
C GLY A 123 4.45 7.46 2.13
N MET A 124 3.31 6.79 2.28
CA MET A 124 2.87 5.72 1.38
C MET A 124 2.63 6.23 -0.04
N THR A 125 2.01 7.39 -0.22
CA THR A 125 1.85 8.04 -1.54
C THR A 125 3.21 8.35 -2.17
N ILE A 126 4.14 8.94 -1.41
CA ILE A 126 5.51 9.26 -1.88
C ILE A 126 6.28 7.97 -2.27
N PHE A 127 6.03 6.86 -1.59
CA PHE A 127 6.61 5.56 -1.90
C PHE A 127 5.88 4.86 -3.06
N SER A 128 4.57 4.61 -2.92
CA SER A 128 3.79 3.68 -3.74
C SER A 128 3.60 4.19 -5.17
N VAL A 129 3.25 5.47 -5.35
CA VAL A 129 2.96 6.02 -6.68
C VAL A 129 4.19 5.98 -7.59
N PRO A 130 5.37 6.51 -7.19
CA PRO A 130 6.58 6.40 -8.02
C PRO A 130 7.08 4.97 -8.15
N TYR A 131 6.89 4.13 -7.13
CA TYR A 131 7.29 2.73 -7.15
C TYR A 131 6.53 1.94 -8.23
N VAL A 132 5.20 2.02 -8.26
CA VAL A 132 4.38 1.33 -9.26
C VAL A 132 4.69 1.85 -10.66
N ALA A 133 4.81 3.16 -10.82
CA ALA A 133 5.16 3.78 -12.09
C ALA A 133 6.57 3.38 -12.57
N MET A 134 7.54 3.22 -11.66
CA MET A 134 8.87 2.69 -11.99
C MET A 134 8.79 1.30 -12.62
N GLY A 135 7.93 0.42 -12.12
CA GLY A 135 7.72 -0.91 -12.70
C GLY A 135 7.24 -0.88 -14.15
N TYR A 136 6.35 0.07 -14.49
CA TYR A 136 5.90 0.25 -15.87
C TYR A 136 7.00 0.79 -16.81
N GLU A 137 8.01 1.47 -16.26
CA GLU A 137 9.12 2.04 -17.01
C GLU A 137 10.32 1.10 -17.17
N MET A 138 10.39 0.01 -16.37
CA MET A 138 11.51 -0.96 -16.45
C MET A 138 11.60 -1.70 -17.78
N SER A 139 10.49 -1.85 -18.50
CA SER A 139 10.49 -2.40 -19.86
C SER A 139 9.45 -1.70 -20.75
N SER A 140 9.81 -1.50 -22.00
CA SER A 140 8.87 -1.04 -23.04
C SER A 140 8.10 -2.20 -23.69
N ASP A 141 8.50 -3.47 -23.45
CA ASP A 141 7.79 -4.64 -23.92
C ASP A 141 6.61 -4.97 -23.01
N PHE A 142 5.43 -5.13 -23.61
CA PHE A 142 4.19 -5.45 -22.87
C PHE A 142 4.29 -6.80 -22.13
N HIS A 143 4.83 -7.81 -22.77
CA HIS A 143 4.92 -9.15 -22.18
C HIS A 143 5.90 -9.20 -21.00
N GLU A 144 7.05 -8.50 -21.12
CA GLU A 144 8.01 -8.41 -20.02
C GLU A 144 7.46 -7.59 -18.84
N ARG A 145 6.71 -6.50 -19.11
CA ARG A 145 6.01 -5.78 -18.03
C ARG A 145 4.98 -6.66 -17.32
N THR A 146 4.21 -7.44 -18.09
CA THR A 146 3.24 -8.37 -17.51
C THR A 146 3.91 -9.40 -16.62
N ARG A 147 5.05 -9.97 -17.06
CA ARG A 147 5.85 -10.91 -16.25
C ARG A 147 6.41 -10.27 -15.00
N LEU A 148 6.94 -9.04 -15.11
CA LEU A 148 7.43 -8.29 -13.96
C LEU A 148 6.32 -8.08 -12.93
N MET A 149 5.16 -7.59 -13.37
CA MET A 149 4.02 -7.35 -12.49
C MET A 149 3.45 -8.63 -11.89
N ALA A 150 3.44 -9.74 -12.63
CA ALA A 150 3.02 -11.04 -12.12
C ALA A 150 3.95 -11.53 -11.00
N VAL A 151 5.26 -11.43 -11.18
CA VAL A 151 6.24 -11.78 -10.14
C VAL A 151 6.11 -10.86 -8.93
N ALA A 152 5.99 -9.56 -9.16
CA ALA A 152 5.81 -8.59 -8.10
C ALA A 152 4.53 -8.85 -7.30
N GLN A 153 3.41 -9.10 -7.98
CA GLN A 153 2.15 -9.39 -7.32
C GLN A 153 2.18 -10.72 -6.58
N TRP A 154 2.86 -11.74 -7.11
CA TRP A 154 3.03 -13.02 -6.43
C TRP A 154 3.81 -12.85 -5.11
N ILE A 155 4.91 -12.10 -5.13
CA ILE A 155 5.69 -11.80 -3.91
C ILE A 155 4.86 -10.91 -2.97
N GLY A 156 4.18 -9.88 -3.47
CA GLY A 156 3.36 -8.97 -2.69
C GLY A 156 2.19 -9.66 -1.98
N GLN A 157 1.62 -10.69 -2.60
CA GLN A 157 0.48 -11.42 -2.04
C GLN A 157 0.83 -12.16 -0.73
N TRP A 158 2.10 -12.47 -0.48
CA TRP A 158 2.54 -13.04 0.79
C TRP A 158 2.28 -12.10 1.98
N ALA A 159 2.15 -10.80 1.75
CA ALA A 159 1.72 -9.87 2.79
C ALA A 159 0.34 -10.27 3.36
N TRP A 160 -0.60 -10.59 2.48
CA TRP A 160 -1.96 -11.00 2.86
C TRP A 160 -2.06 -12.43 3.39
N VAL A 161 -1.04 -13.25 3.15
CA VAL A 161 -0.90 -14.57 3.81
C VAL A 161 -0.38 -14.40 5.22
N LEU A 162 0.63 -13.54 5.42
CA LEU A 162 1.35 -13.41 6.68
C LEU A 162 0.65 -12.46 7.68
N ALA A 163 0.10 -11.35 7.20
CA ALA A 163 -0.49 -10.35 8.08
C ALA A 163 -1.60 -10.91 9.00
N PRO A 164 -2.54 -11.75 8.55
CA PRO A 164 -3.55 -12.32 9.43
C PRO A 164 -3.00 -13.12 10.61
N TRP A 165 -1.80 -13.71 10.50
CA TRP A 165 -1.17 -14.46 11.60
C TRP A 165 -0.73 -13.55 12.75
N LEU A 166 -0.51 -12.26 12.48
CA LEU A 166 -0.23 -11.28 13.53
C LEU A 166 -1.41 -11.12 14.49
N TRP A 167 -2.65 -11.39 14.05
CA TRP A 167 -3.82 -11.39 14.92
C TRP A 167 -3.68 -12.42 16.06
N ILE A 168 -3.25 -13.63 15.72
CA ILE A 168 -3.07 -14.69 16.71
C ILE A 168 -1.99 -14.29 17.72
N LEU A 169 -0.86 -13.75 17.25
CA LEU A 169 0.21 -13.28 18.14
C LEU A 169 -0.24 -12.13 19.04
N LEU A 170 -1.10 -11.24 18.50
CA LEU A 170 -1.57 -10.05 19.19
C LEU A 170 -2.47 -10.37 20.40
N TYR A 171 -3.29 -11.41 20.28
CA TYR A 171 -4.25 -11.83 21.30
C TYR A 171 -3.80 -13.07 22.11
N ASP A 172 -2.57 -13.55 21.94
CA ASP A 172 -2.03 -14.65 22.74
C ASP A 172 -1.52 -14.11 24.09
N PRO A 173 -2.17 -14.49 25.21
CA PRO A 173 -1.82 -14.00 26.56
C PRO A 173 -0.43 -14.45 27.03
N ASN A 174 0.21 -15.42 26.35
CA ASN A 174 1.57 -15.84 26.68
C ASN A 174 2.64 -14.85 26.20
N TRP A 175 2.31 -13.98 25.24
CA TRP A 175 3.25 -13.03 24.63
C TRP A 175 3.05 -11.61 25.13
N PHE A 176 1.80 -11.16 25.28
CA PHE A 176 1.47 -9.78 25.63
C PHE A 176 0.35 -9.72 26.67
N GLU A 177 0.45 -8.80 27.62
CA GLU A 177 -0.58 -8.56 28.62
C GLU A 177 -1.83 -7.88 28.01
N SER A 178 -1.63 -7.10 26.92
CA SER A 178 -2.71 -6.44 26.20
C SER A 178 -2.43 -6.37 24.70
N ALA A 179 -3.50 -6.34 23.89
CA ALA A 179 -3.40 -6.16 22.46
C ALA A 179 -2.73 -4.83 22.06
N ALA A 180 -2.89 -3.78 22.86
CA ALA A 180 -2.24 -2.49 22.64
C ALA A 180 -0.70 -2.58 22.81
N GLU A 181 -0.24 -3.32 23.82
CA GLU A 181 1.18 -3.60 24.04
C GLU A 181 1.74 -4.44 22.89
N GLY A 182 1.02 -5.48 22.48
CA GLY A 182 1.38 -6.30 21.33
C GLY A 182 1.54 -5.47 20.06
N ALA A 183 0.61 -4.56 19.79
CA ALA A 183 0.69 -3.66 18.64
C ALA A 183 1.92 -2.72 18.70
N ARG A 184 2.23 -2.17 19.88
CA ARG A 184 3.44 -1.35 20.07
C ARG A 184 4.70 -2.12 19.70
N PHE A 185 4.82 -3.35 20.21
CA PHE A 185 5.98 -4.19 19.97
C PHE A 185 6.06 -4.68 18.52
N LEU A 186 4.97 -5.22 17.99
CA LEU A 186 4.91 -5.75 16.63
C LEU A 186 5.08 -4.65 15.57
N SER A 187 4.61 -3.44 15.83
CA SER A 187 4.80 -2.31 14.90
C SER A 187 6.26 -1.95 14.68
N LEU A 188 7.14 -2.11 15.67
CA LEU A 188 8.59 -1.90 15.54
C LEU A 188 9.18 -2.88 14.52
N TRP A 189 8.83 -4.16 14.63
CA TRP A 189 9.33 -5.20 13.73
C TRP A 189 8.72 -5.06 12.34
N VAL A 190 7.41 -4.92 12.24
CA VAL A 190 6.73 -4.77 10.95
C VAL A 190 7.19 -3.50 10.25
N GLY A 191 7.19 -2.36 10.95
CA GLY A 191 7.61 -1.08 10.38
C GLY A 191 9.07 -1.10 9.94
N GLY A 192 9.96 -1.64 10.78
CA GLY A 192 11.40 -1.77 10.47
C GLY A 192 11.67 -2.70 9.29
N ILE A 193 11.08 -3.90 9.29
CA ILE A 193 11.25 -4.87 8.20
C ILE A 193 10.67 -4.30 6.90
N CYS A 194 9.44 -3.78 6.93
CA CYS A 194 8.81 -3.22 5.74
C CYS A 194 9.57 -2.00 5.19
N MET A 195 10.12 -1.16 6.06
CA MET A 195 10.98 -0.05 5.65
C MET A 195 12.22 -0.57 4.88
N VAL A 196 12.91 -1.58 5.40
CA VAL A 196 14.07 -2.18 4.74
C VAL A 196 13.67 -2.81 3.39
N LEU A 197 12.57 -3.56 3.35
CA LEU A 197 12.06 -4.17 2.12
C LEU A 197 11.63 -3.12 1.08
N ALA A 198 11.05 -2.01 1.52
CA ALA A 198 10.65 -0.90 0.65
C ALA A 198 11.85 -0.13 0.07
N LEU A 199 13.00 -0.12 0.75
CA LEU A 199 14.25 0.47 0.24
C LEU A 199 14.89 -0.35 -0.89
N VAL A 200 14.65 -1.66 -0.94
CA VAL A 200 15.27 -2.57 -1.93
C VAL A 200 15.06 -2.11 -3.37
N PRO A 201 13.84 -1.80 -3.84
CA PRO A 201 13.65 -1.36 -5.23
C PRO A 201 14.32 -0.01 -5.52
N ALA A 202 14.40 0.90 -4.56
CA ALA A 202 15.09 2.18 -4.75
C ALA A 202 16.60 2.00 -4.98
N ILE A 203 17.20 0.99 -4.35
CA ILE A 203 18.65 0.74 -4.40
C ILE A 203 19.00 -0.15 -5.61
N PHE A 204 18.26 -1.25 -5.82
CA PHE A 204 18.65 -2.31 -6.76
C PHE A 204 17.95 -2.25 -8.11
N CYS A 205 16.75 -1.65 -8.24
CA CYS A 205 16.08 -1.57 -9.53
C CYS A 205 16.69 -0.47 -10.41
N HIS A 206 16.97 -0.82 -11.66
CA HIS A 206 17.40 0.13 -12.67
C HIS A 206 16.18 0.51 -13.51
N SER A 207 15.79 1.80 -13.50
CA SER A 207 14.83 2.31 -14.44
C SER A 207 15.55 2.90 -15.64
N ASN A 208 15.15 2.52 -16.85
CA ASN A 208 15.69 3.08 -18.10
C ASN A 208 15.20 4.52 -18.34
N SER A 209 14.40 5.08 -17.45
CA SER A 209 13.85 6.42 -17.57
C SER A 209 14.85 7.48 -17.11
N GLY A 210 15.48 8.16 -18.07
CA GLY A 210 16.16 9.41 -17.84
C GLY A 210 17.59 9.29 -17.33
N ALA A 211 18.44 8.57 -18.07
CA ALA A 211 19.84 9.00 -18.15
C ALA A 211 19.85 10.45 -18.65
N VAL A 212 20.48 11.32 -17.88
CA VAL A 212 20.71 12.73 -18.22
C VAL A 212 21.14 12.85 -19.68
N GLY A 213 20.25 13.20 -20.60
CA GLY A 213 20.62 13.31 -22.01
C GLY A 213 19.53 13.66 -23.00
N GLU A 214 18.26 13.48 -22.72
CA GLU A 214 17.22 13.85 -23.67
C GLU A 214 16.35 14.99 -23.12
N GLY A 215 16.70 16.21 -23.56
CA GLY A 215 15.83 17.37 -23.77
C GLY A 215 14.62 17.57 -22.85
N VAL A 216 14.80 17.52 -21.54
CA VAL A 216 13.82 18.15 -20.65
C VAL A 216 14.12 19.64 -20.68
N HIS A 217 13.35 20.39 -21.47
CA HIS A 217 13.23 21.83 -21.26
C HIS A 217 12.92 22.03 -19.77
N GLN A 218 13.88 22.61 -19.05
CA GLN A 218 13.60 23.24 -17.77
C GLN A 218 12.65 24.42 -18.10
N ASP A 219 11.37 24.11 -18.16
CA ASP A 219 10.37 25.16 -18.15
C ASP A 219 10.48 25.83 -16.79
N ASN A 220 10.96 27.06 -16.78
CA ASN A 220 10.92 27.98 -15.66
C ASN A 220 9.46 28.40 -15.38
N SER A 221 8.51 27.47 -15.47
CA SER A 221 7.12 27.73 -15.17
C SER A 221 6.96 28.00 -13.66
N SER A 222 6.24 29.04 -13.35
CA SER A 222 5.88 29.36 -11.97
C SER A 222 5.12 28.19 -11.34
N LEU A 223 5.26 27.98 -10.03
CA LEU A 223 4.45 27.01 -9.26
C LEU A 223 2.94 27.15 -9.55
N ALA A 224 2.47 28.37 -9.80
CA ALA A 224 1.09 28.65 -10.16
C ALA A 224 0.71 28.11 -11.53
N ASP A 225 1.60 28.20 -12.52
CA ASP A 225 1.38 27.65 -13.86
C ASP A 225 1.39 26.11 -13.83
N THR A 226 2.29 25.52 -13.07
CA THR A 226 2.37 24.08 -12.83
C THR A 226 1.08 23.54 -12.21
N LEU A 227 0.54 24.19 -11.17
CA LEU A 227 -0.73 23.81 -10.53
C LEU A 227 -1.92 23.99 -11.47
N ARG A 228 -1.91 25.03 -12.30
CA ARG A 228 -2.96 25.29 -13.29
C ARG A 228 -2.97 24.23 -14.39
N ASP A 229 -1.80 23.85 -14.90
CA ASP A 229 -1.66 22.79 -15.91
C ASP A 229 -2.03 21.41 -15.36
N PHE A 230 -1.67 21.13 -14.12
CA PHE A 230 -2.12 19.95 -13.39
C PHE A 230 -3.65 19.90 -13.28
N GLY A 231 -4.29 21.00 -12.81
CA GLY A 231 -5.74 21.08 -12.72
C GLY A 231 -6.43 20.91 -14.07
N ARG A 232 -5.86 21.51 -15.13
CA ARG A 232 -6.36 21.35 -16.50
C ARG A 232 -6.24 19.91 -17.00
N GLY A 233 -5.12 19.25 -16.69
CA GLY A 233 -4.89 17.84 -17.00
C GLY A 233 -5.93 16.94 -16.34
N ILE A 234 -6.26 17.16 -15.07
CA ILE A 234 -7.32 16.42 -14.34
C ILE A 234 -8.67 16.61 -15.07
N VAL A 235 -9.06 17.84 -15.41
CA VAL A 235 -10.34 18.11 -16.06
C VAL A 235 -10.43 17.40 -17.42
N ILE A 236 -9.35 17.44 -18.22
CA ILE A 236 -9.30 16.75 -19.52
C ILE A 236 -9.42 15.24 -19.34
N THR A 237 -8.71 14.67 -18.36
CA THR A 237 -8.73 13.22 -18.07
C THR A 237 -10.12 12.78 -17.60
N LEU A 238 -10.73 13.53 -16.69
CA LEU A 238 -12.07 13.24 -16.19
C LEU A 238 -13.16 13.45 -17.25
N SER A 239 -12.91 14.26 -18.27
CA SER A 239 -13.84 14.46 -19.40
C SER A 239 -13.80 13.32 -20.42
N ASN A 240 -12.82 12.44 -20.34
CA ASN A 240 -12.68 11.31 -21.27
C ASN A 240 -13.70 10.20 -20.93
N LYS A 241 -14.67 9.96 -21.82
CA LYS A 241 -15.74 8.98 -21.62
C LYS A 241 -15.25 7.53 -21.36
N PRO A 242 -14.26 6.96 -22.09
CA PRO A 242 -13.67 5.66 -21.74
C PRO A 242 -13.09 5.62 -20.34
N PHE A 243 -12.38 6.67 -19.92
CA PHE A 243 -11.81 6.78 -18.59
C PHE A 243 -12.89 6.81 -17.50
N GLN A 244 -13.97 7.59 -17.69
CA GLN A 244 -15.11 7.64 -16.77
C GLN A 244 -15.75 6.26 -16.57
N LYS A 245 -15.92 5.48 -17.66
CA LYS A 245 -16.50 4.13 -17.58
C LYS A 245 -15.62 3.20 -16.76
N ILE A 246 -14.30 3.26 -16.94
CA ILE A 246 -13.34 2.46 -16.17
C ILE A 246 -13.37 2.89 -14.70
N CYS A 247 -13.39 4.19 -14.41
CA CYS A 247 -13.46 4.71 -13.04
C CYS A 247 -14.74 4.24 -12.32
N ILE A 248 -15.89 4.31 -12.99
CA ILE A 248 -17.18 3.86 -12.42
C ILE A 248 -17.15 2.36 -12.16
N ALA A 249 -16.70 1.56 -13.12
CA ALA A 249 -16.59 0.11 -12.95
C ALA A 249 -15.64 -0.25 -11.78
N THR A 250 -14.48 0.37 -11.72
CA THR A 250 -13.49 0.18 -10.64
C THR A 250 -14.09 0.58 -9.29
N PHE A 251 -14.78 1.72 -9.22
CA PHE A 251 -15.45 2.18 -8.00
C PHE A 251 -16.43 1.13 -7.46
N PHE A 252 -17.31 0.60 -8.29
CA PHE A 252 -18.27 -0.42 -7.85
C PHE A 252 -17.60 -1.73 -7.44
N ILE A 253 -16.60 -2.19 -8.18
CA ILE A 253 -15.87 -3.42 -7.86
C ILE A 253 -15.16 -3.29 -6.51
N PHE A 254 -14.38 -2.20 -6.30
CA PHE A 254 -13.67 -2.00 -5.04
C PHE A 254 -14.62 -1.81 -3.85
N ASN A 255 -15.74 -1.08 -4.01
CA ASN A 255 -16.72 -0.94 -2.95
C ASN A 255 -17.39 -2.28 -2.59
N ALA A 256 -17.71 -3.10 -3.58
CA ALA A 256 -18.25 -4.44 -3.33
C ALA A 256 -17.27 -5.30 -2.52
N PHE A 257 -15.99 -5.33 -2.90
CA PHE A 257 -14.96 -6.06 -2.16
C PHE A 257 -14.80 -5.56 -0.73
N GLN A 258 -14.70 -4.25 -0.54
CA GLN A 258 -14.53 -3.66 0.79
C GLN A 258 -15.74 -3.92 1.70
N THR A 259 -16.95 -3.85 1.13
CA THR A 259 -18.17 -4.16 1.87
C THR A 259 -18.21 -5.62 2.30
N ILE A 260 -17.92 -6.56 1.39
CA ILE A 260 -17.88 -7.99 1.71
C ILE A 260 -16.81 -8.27 2.77
N ALA A 261 -15.63 -7.69 2.64
CA ALA A 261 -14.54 -7.85 3.62
C ALA A 261 -14.95 -7.35 5.02
N ALA A 262 -15.60 -6.18 5.10
CA ALA A 262 -16.09 -5.64 6.36
C ALA A 262 -17.17 -6.53 7.00
N PHE A 263 -18.17 -6.96 6.21
CA PHE A 263 -19.23 -7.84 6.70
C PHE A 263 -18.72 -9.23 7.11
N SER A 264 -17.71 -9.76 6.43
CA SER A 264 -17.14 -11.07 6.76
C SER A 264 -16.63 -11.13 8.20
N TRP A 265 -15.97 -10.05 8.66
CA TRP A 265 -15.49 -9.95 10.03
C TRP A 265 -16.65 -9.99 11.05
N PHE A 266 -17.69 -9.19 10.83
CA PHE A 266 -18.87 -9.17 11.71
C PHE A 266 -19.59 -10.52 11.76
N ILE A 267 -19.73 -11.20 10.63
CA ILE A 267 -20.35 -12.53 10.56
C ILE A 267 -19.50 -13.52 11.36
N ILE A 268 -18.19 -13.54 11.20
CA ILE A 268 -17.31 -14.47 11.89
C ILE A 268 -17.32 -14.23 13.40
N VAL A 269 -17.20 -12.98 13.85
CA VAL A 269 -17.14 -12.66 15.27
C VAL A 269 -18.49 -12.84 15.95
N TYR A 270 -19.53 -12.18 15.45
CA TYR A 270 -20.80 -12.09 16.16
C TYR A 270 -21.75 -13.25 15.85
N TYR A 271 -21.84 -13.68 14.59
CA TYR A 271 -22.77 -14.74 14.23
C TYR A 271 -22.21 -16.15 14.47
N MET A 272 -20.95 -16.39 14.13
CA MET A 272 -20.35 -17.73 14.27
C MET A 272 -19.77 -17.99 15.67
N ASN A 273 -19.20 -16.96 16.33
CA ASN A 273 -18.51 -17.10 17.61
C ASN A 273 -19.15 -16.32 18.77
N GLY A 274 -20.41 -15.88 18.64
CA GLY A 274 -21.18 -15.25 19.71
C GLY A 274 -20.56 -13.99 20.33
N GLY A 275 -19.66 -13.31 19.62
CA GLY A 275 -18.95 -12.11 20.07
C GLY A 275 -17.58 -12.38 20.72
N ASP A 276 -17.13 -13.63 20.78
CA ASP A 276 -15.81 -13.97 21.28
C ASP A 276 -14.73 -13.73 20.21
N THR A 277 -14.01 -12.64 20.34
CA THR A 277 -12.96 -12.24 19.41
C THR A 277 -11.73 -13.15 19.45
N ALA A 278 -11.45 -13.77 20.59
CA ALA A 278 -10.32 -14.70 20.73
C ALA A 278 -10.58 -16.01 19.96
N GLN A 279 -11.79 -16.55 20.06
CA GLN A 279 -12.19 -17.72 19.26
C GLN A 279 -12.36 -17.40 17.78
N ALA A 280 -12.83 -16.18 17.45
CA ALA A 280 -12.98 -15.71 16.09
C ALA A 280 -11.63 -15.55 15.37
N GLY A 281 -10.54 -15.28 16.11
CA GLY A 281 -9.22 -14.98 15.55
C GLY A 281 -8.64 -16.05 14.63
N ALA A 282 -8.94 -17.33 14.86
CA ALA A 282 -8.48 -18.41 14.00
C ALA A 282 -9.14 -18.41 12.61
N TRP A 283 -10.41 -18.09 12.49
CA TRP A 283 -11.17 -18.15 11.24
C TRP A 283 -10.83 -17.03 10.26
N PRO A 284 -10.77 -15.73 10.64
CA PRO A 284 -10.33 -14.66 9.75
C PRO A 284 -8.92 -14.89 9.22
N THR A 285 -8.02 -15.42 10.08
CA THR A 285 -6.64 -15.76 9.69
C THR A 285 -6.60 -16.85 8.64
N LEU A 286 -7.31 -17.96 8.86
CA LEU A 286 -7.37 -19.07 7.91
C LEU A 286 -8.01 -18.65 6.60
N PHE A 287 -9.14 -17.93 6.66
CA PHE A 287 -9.84 -17.47 5.47
C PHE A 287 -8.97 -16.52 4.63
N GLY A 288 -8.38 -15.51 5.26
CA GLY A 288 -7.48 -14.56 4.59
C GLY A 288 -6.27 -15.24 3.96
N SER A 289 -5.62 -16.14 4.68
CA SER A 289 -4.45 -16.88 4.19
C SER A 289 -4.79 -17.83 3.04
N VAL A 290 -5.88 -18.59 3.14
CA VAL A 290 -6.32 -19.52 2.08
C VAL A 290 -6.69 -18.76 0.80
N MET A 291 -7.44 -17.67 0.90
CA MET A 291 -7.81 -16.85 -0.26
C MET A 291 -6.59 -16.24 -0.93
N SER A 292 -5.62 -15.78 -0.13
CA SER A 292 -4.36 -15.22 -0.66
C SER A 292 -3.49 -16.29 -1.33
N LEU A 293 -3.42 -17.51 -0.77
CA LEU A 293 -2.74 -18.64 -1.39
C LEU A 293 -3.41 -19.07 -2.71
N CYS A 294 -4.75 -19.11 -2.75
CA CYS A 294 -5.48 -19.35 -4.00
C CYS A 294 -5.14 -18.27 -5.04
N THR A 295 -5.04 -17.01 -4.64
CA THR A 295 -4.64 -15.94 -5.55
C THR A 295 -3.22 -16.15 -6.07
N CYS A 296 -2.27 -16.49 -5.21
CA CYS A 296 -0.87 -16.78 -5.59
C CYS A 296 -0.74 -17.91 -6.60
N PHE A 297 -1.40 -19.04 -6.35
CA PHE A 297 -1.15 -20.27 -7.09
C PHE A 297 -2.15 -20.56 -8.21
N LEU A 298 -3.35 -19.97 -8.18
CA LEU A 298 -4.36 -20.15 -9.21
C LEU A 298 -4.57 -18.89 -10.04
N VAL A 299 -4.90 -17.75 -9.41
CA VAL A 299 -5.33 -16.56 -10.14
C VAL A 299 -4.17 -15.92 -10.90
N ILE A 300 -3.04 -15.63 -10.23
CA ILE A 300 -1.90 -14.94 -10.86
C ILE A 300 -1.33 -15.74 -12.05
N PRO A 301 -1.05 -17.05 -11.96
CA PRO A 301 -0.57 -17.83 -13.10
C PRO A 301 -1.56 -17.90 -14.26
N VAL A 302 -2.86 -18.05 -13.98
CA VAL A 302 -3.91 -18.09 -15.01
C VAL A 302 -3.99 -16.75 -15.75
N VAL A 303 -4.09 -15.64 -15.02
CA VAL A 303 -4.17 -14.29 -15.59
C VAL A 303 -2.90 -13.96 -16.41
N ASN A 304 -1.71 -14.29 -15.87
CA ASN A 304 -0.47 -14.10 -16.60
C ASN A 304 -0.42 -14.94 -17.87
N GLY A 305 -0.87 -16.19 -17.82
CA GLY A 305 -0.95 -17.09 -18.98
C GLY A 305 -1.93 -16.58 -20.04
N MET A 306 -3.08 -16.05 -19.63
CA MET A 306 -4.05 -15.43 -20.55
C MET A 306 -3.48 -14.16 -21.19
N ALA A 307 -2.91 -13.27 -20.41
CA ALA A 307 -2.33 -12.01 -20.90
C ALA A 307 -1.13 -12.20 -21.84
N GLN A 308 -0.49 -13.38 -21.84
CA GLN A 308 0.58 -13.70 -22.78
C GLN A 308 0.07 -14.31 -24.09
N ARG A 309 -1.17 -14.79 -24.13
CA ARG A 309 -1.78 -15.41 -25.33
C ARG A 309 -2.51 -14.38 -26.21
N TYR A 310 -2.96 -13.29 -25.63
CA TYR A 310 -3.64 -12.18 -26.30
C TYR A 310 -2.78 -10.90 -26.21
#